data_171bc7a8ac06b12b331ebf1969ecd894
#
_entry.id   171bc7a8ac06b12b331ebf1969ecd894
#
_cell.length_a   1.000
_cell.length_b   1.000
_cell.length_c   1.000
_cell.angle_alpha   90.00
_cell.angle_beta   90.00
_cell.angle_gamma   90.00
#
_symmetry.space_group_name_H-M   'P 1'
#
loop_
_entity.id
_entity.type
_entity.pdbx_description
1 polymer ?
#
loop_
_entity_poly.entity_id
_entity_poly.type
_entity_poly.pdbx_seq_one_letter_code
_entity_poly.pdbx_strand_id
1 'polypeptide(L)'
;MRLCLNCKKETNNPKFCSQSCAASYNNKHRKKKAYYCQKCGKVIYYGYNTKRAMLCDDCNPQKVDWNKVTYGEMKSRRTYQAHSHIRDIARRLYAKSNKPKQCANCGYNKHYEICHIKPIETHSDDTPVSVINDIKNLIALCPNCHWEADHGLLDFKEEWK
;
A
#
# COMPACT_ATOMS: atom_id res chain seq x y z
N MET A 1 -35.71 16.40 15.87
CA MET A 1 -34.72 15.84 14.90
C MET A 1 -33.57 15.19 15.67
N ARG A 2 -32.95 14.19 15.12
CA ARG A 2 -31.82 13.47 15.75
C ARG A 2 -30.55 13.77 14.98
N LEU A 3 -29.38 13.58 15.60
CA LEU A 3 -28.11 13.77 14.94
C LEU A 3 -27.49 12.42 14.58
N CYS A 4 -27.02 12.30 13.35
CA CYS A 4 -26.28 11.12 12.89
C CYS A 4 -25.04 10.88 13.75
N LEU A 5 -24.88 9.68 14.29
CA LEU A 5 -23.74 9.34 15.16
C LEU A 5 -22.38 9.46 14.47
N ASN A 6 -22.33 9.33 13.13
CA ASN A 6 -21.08 9.40 12.37
C ASN A 6 -20.73 10.82 11.91
N CYS A 7 -21.63 11.52 11.20
CA CYS A 7 -21.34 12.81 10.57
C CYS A 7 -22.00 14.00 11.26
N LYS A 8 -22.79 13.79 12.32
CA LYS A 8 -23.49 14.82 13.10
C LYS A 8 -24.54 15.64 12.33
N LYS A 9 -24.86 15.27 11.10
CA LYS A 9 -25.96 15.90 10.35
C LYS A 9 -27.30 15.47 10.90
N GLU A 10 -28.31 16.35 10.79
CA GLU A 10 -29.67 16.03 11.17
C GLU A 10 -30.24 14.87 10.34
N THR A 11 -31.06 14.04 10.97
CA THR A 11 -31.66 12.88 10.32
C THR A 11 -32.98 12.48 11.04
N ASN A 12 -33.90 11.97 10.25
CA ASN A 12 -35.12 11.35 10.77
C ASN A 12 -34.90 9.87 11.16
N ASN A 13 -33.80 9.28 10.75
CA ASN A 13 -33.46 7.91 11.09
C ASN A 13 -32.93 7.79 12.55
N PRO A 14 -33.08 6.62 13.19
CA PRO A 14 -32.78 6.46 14.62
C PRO A 14 -31.33 6.75 15.02
N LYS A 15 -30.35 6.42 14.16
CA LYS A 15 -28.92 6.50 14.50
C LYS A 15 -28.04 7.11 13.42
N PHE A 16 -28.33 6.88 12.14
CA PHE A 16 -27.46 7.27 11.03
C PHE A 16 -28.27 7.86 9.88
N CYS A 17 -27.73 8.87 9.21
CA CYS A 17 -28.41 9.52 8.08
C CYS A 17 -28.38 8.64 6.80
N SER A 18 -27.48 7.65 6.72
CA SER A 18 -27.33 6.75 5.57
C SER A 18 -26.66 5.43 5.97
N GLN A 19 -26.77 4.42 5.10
CA GLN A 19 -26.04 3.15 5.24
C GLN A 19 -24.52 3.35 5.24
N SER A 20 -24.02 4.29 4.46
CA SER A 20 -22.58 4.65 4.42
C SER A 20 -22.11 5.18 5.78
N CYS A 21 -22.90 6.06 6.43
CA CYS A 21 -22.58 6.54 7.77
C CYS A 21 -22.62 5.41 8.81
N ALA A 22 -23.58 4.50 8.71
CA ALA A 22 -23.65 3.33 9.58
C ALA A 22 -22.43 2.41 9.42
N ALA A 23 -22.05 2.10 8.18
CA ALA A 23 -20.87 1.29 7.88
C ALA A 23 -19.57 1.94 8.39
N SER A 24 -19.39 3.23 8.13
CA SER A 24 -18.22 4.00 8.57
C SER A 24 -18.10 4.02 10.10
N TYR A 25 -19.21 4.29 10.79
CA TYR A 25 -19.24 4.29 12.25
C TYR A 25 -18.91 2.92 12.83
N ASN A 26 -19.58 1.87 12.33
CA ASN A 26 -19.36 0.50 12.79
C ASN A 26 -17.92 0.03 12.55
N ASN A 27 -17.32 0.37 11.40
CA ASN A 27 -15.93 0.05 11.12
C ASN A 27 -14.94 0.73 12.07
N LYS A 28 -15.19 2.00 12.45
CA LYS A 28 -14.38 2.73 13.43
C LYS A 28 -14.47 2.14 14.84
N HIS A 29 -15.66 1.67 15.24
CA HIS A 29 -15.91 1.20 16.61
C HIS A 29 -15.86 -0.33 16.73
N ARG A 30 -15.57 -1.03 15.64
CA ARG A 30 -15.46 -2.50 15.64
C ARG A 30 -14.26 -2.94 16.45
N LYS A 31 -14.49 -3.71 17.50
CA LYS A 31 -13.41 -4.40 18.23
C LYS A 31 -12.76 -5.42 17.29
N LYS A 32 -11.49 -5.23 16.99
CA LYS A 32 -10.71 -6.22 16.24
C LYS A 32 -10.53 -7.44 17.11
N LYS A 33 -10.91 -8.61 16.59
CA LYS A 33 -10.67 -9.88 17.30
C LYS A 33 -9.16 -10.14 17.31
N ALA A 34 -8.61 -10.31 18.51
CA ALA A 34 -7.21 -10.72 18.67
C ALA A 34 -7.09 -12.24 18.45
N TYR A 35 -6.06 -12.63 17.75
CA TYR A 35 -5.63 -14.01 17.57
C TYR A 35 -4.19 -14.13 18.06
N TYR A 36 -3.73 -15.34 18.30
CA TYR A 36 -2.37 -15.58 18.77
C TYR A 36 -1.60 -16.40 17.74
N CYS A 37 -0.36 -16.02 17.50
CA CYS A 37 0.53 -16.79 16.64
C CYS A 37 0.75 -18.19 17.23
N GLN A 38 0.45 -19.21 16.44
CA GLN A 38 0.59 -20.61 16.88
C GLN A 38 2.05 -21.01 17.16
N LYS A 39 3.03 -20.28 16.61
CA LYS A 39 4.46 -20.58 16.78
C LYS A 39 5.11 -19.81 17.93
N CYS A 40 4.78 -18.53 18.12
CA CYS A 40 5.47 -17.67 19.10
C CYS A 40 4.53 -16.96 20.10
N GLY A 41 3.21 -17.18 20.03
CA GLY A 41 2.24 -16.56 20.95
C GLY A 41 1.98 -15.06 20.72
N LYS A 42 2.66 -14.40 19.79
CA LYS A 42 2.47 -12.96 19.49
C LYS A 42 1.02 -12.67 19.11
N VAL A 43 0.45 -11.60 19.65
CA VAL A 43 -0.91 -11.16 19.30
C VAL A 43 -0.95 -10.69 17.84
N ILE A 44 -1.97 -11.13 17.09
CA ILE A 44 -2.18 -10.81 15.69
C ILE A 44 -3.59 -10.26 15.53
N TYR A 45 -3.74 -9.13 14.81
CA TYR A 45 -5.03 -8.54 14.48
C TYR A 45 -5.32 -8.72 12.99
N TYR A 46 -6.20 -9.64 12.65
CA TYR A 46 -6.62 -9.85 11.26
C TYR A 46 -7.88 -9.08 10.89
N GLY A 47 -7.98 -8.71 9.60
CA GLY A 47 -9.23 -8.28 9.00
C GLY A 47 -10.22 -9.44 8.81
N TYR A 48 -11.44 -9.13 8.42
CA TYR A 48 -12.64 -9.97 8.44
C TYR A 48 -12.56 -11.34 7.72
N ASN A 49 -11.63 -11.60 6.80
CA ASN A 49 -11.69 -12.74 5.87
C ASN A 49 -10.54 -13.76 5.95
N THR A 50 -9.79 -13.85 7.03
CA THR A 50 -8.67 -14.80 7.08
C THR A 50 -8.98 -16.04 7.92
N LYS A 51 -9.41 -17.13 7.27
CA LYS A 51 -9.44 -18.50 7.80
C LYS A 51 -8.06 -19.20 7.72
N ARG A 52 -6.96 -18.45 7.50
CA ARG A 52 -5.63 -19.06 7.33
C ARG A 52 -4.95 -19.30 8.66
N ALA A 53 -4.06 -20.29 8.68
CA ALA A 53 -3.22 -20.61 9.83
C ALA A 53 -2.59 -19.34 10.40
N MET A 54 -2.79 -19.14 11.70
CA MET A 54 -2.49 -17.91 12.39
C MET A 54 -1.02 -17.88 12.78
N LEU A 55 -0.19 -17.46 11.85
CA LEU A 55 1.21 -17.14 12.11
C LEU A 55 1.41 -15.64 11.98
N CYS A 56 2.21 -15.04 12.85
CA CYS A 56 2.62 -13.65 12.71
C CYS A 56 3.58 -13.50 11.51
N ASP A 57 3.79 -12.26 11.07
CA ASP A 57 4.66 -11.97 9.91
C ASP A 57 6.08 -12.53 10.08
N ASP A 58 6.59 -12.60 11.32
CA ASP A 58 7.93 -13.11 11.61
C ASP A 58 7.99 -14.65 11.57
N CYS A 59 6.90 -15.32 11.89
CA CYS A 59 6.80 -16.78 11.92
C CYS A 59 6.22 -17.39 10.66
N ASN A 60 5.72 -16.57 9.73
CA ASN A 60 5.12 -17.04 8.49
C ASN A 60 6.18 -17.57 7.54
N PRO A 61 6.21 -18.90 7.24
CA PRO A 61 7.17 -19.48 6.32
C PRO A 61 6.98 -19.01 4.87
N GLN A 62 5.85 -18.38 4.56
CA GLN A 62 5.56 -17.82 3.23
C GLN A 62 6.02 -16.36 3.10
N LYS A 63 6.78 -15.82 4.04
CA LYS A 63 7.40 -14.51 3.88
C LYS A 63 8.38 -14.60 2.72
N VAL A 64 7.99 -14.02 1.60
CA VAL A 64 8.81 -14.00 0.38
C VAL A 64 10.03 -13.14 0.64
N ASP A 65 11.21 -13.72 0.41
CA ASP A 65 12.47 -12.97 0.40
C ASP A 65 12.65 -12.33 -0.99
N TRP A 66 12.29 -11.06 -1.09
CA TRP A 66 12.36 -10.31 -2.35
C TRP A 66 13.77 -10.11 -2.90
N ASN A 67 14.83 -10.41 -2.10
CA ASN A 67 16.20 -10.44 -2.59
C ASN A 67 16.49 -11.65 -3.48
N LYS A 68 15.68 -12.71 -3.32
CA LYS A 68 15.83 -13.97 -4.06
C LYS A 68 14.85 -14.13 -5.22
N VAL A 69 13.78 -13.31 -5.25
CA VAL A 69 12.78 -13.35 -6.33
C VAL A 69 13.17 -12.35 -7.40
N THR A 70 13.34 -12.82 -8.63
CA THR A 70 13.72 -11.98 -9.77
C THR A 70 12.50 -11.44 -10.53
N TYR A 71 12.72 -10.43 -11.36
CA TYR A 71 11.70 -9.85 -12.23
C TYR A 71 11.15 -10.88 -13.21
N GLY A 72 12.03 -11.70 -13.80
CA GLY A 72 11.65 -12.79 -14.70
C GLY A 72 10.75 -13.83 -14.03
N GLU A 73 11.07 -14.23 -12.78
CA GLU A 73 10.21 -15.13 -12.01
C GLU A 73 8.83 -14.54 -11.73
N MET A 74 8.74 -13.23 -11.47
CA MET A 74 7.45 -12.56 -11.30
C MET A 74 6.62 -12.59 -12.58
N LYS A 75 7.25 -12.37 -13.74
CA LYS A 75 6.60 -12.45 -15.05
C LYS A 75 6.15 -13.88 -15.39
N SER A 76 6.96 -14.88 -15.12
CA SER A 76 6.63 -16.28 -15.40
C SER A 76 5.41 -16.79 -14.64
N ARG A 77 5.22 -16.31 -13.41
CA ARG A 77 4.08 -16.69 -12.56
C ARG A 77 2.77 -16.04 -13.01
N ARG A 78 2.81 -14.75 -13.37
CA ARG A 78 1.62 -13.97 -13.74
C ARG A 78 2.02 -12.76 -14.58
N THR A 79 2.32 -12.96 -15.83
CA THR A 79 2.87 -11.94 -16.75
C THR A 79 2.16 -10.58 -16.66
N TYR A 80 0.83 -10.57 -16.78
CA TYR A 80 0.04 -9.32 -16.76
C TYR A 80 -0.11 -8.67 -15.38
N GLN A 81 0.20 -9.39 -14.29
CA GLN A 81 0.10 -8.89 -12.92
C GLN A 81 1.46 -8.57 -12.28
N ALA A 82 2.58 -8.90 -12.95
CA ALA A 82 3.91 -8.73 -12.38
C ALA A 82 4.17 -7.27 -11.95
N HIS A 83 3.95 -6.31 -12.84
CA HIS A 83 4.11 -4.88 -12.53
C HIS A 83 3.18 -4.41 -11.42
N SER A 84 1.91 -4.83 -11.45
CA SER A 84 0.96 -4.47 -10.38
C SER A 84 1.43 -4.98 -9.02
N HIS A 85 1.94 -6.21 -8.96
CA HIS A 85 2.44 -6.80 -7.72
C HIS A 85 3.74 -6.11 -7.23
N ILE A 86 4.68 -5.80 -8.15
CA ILE A 86 5.89 -5.03 -7.81
C ILE A 86 5.51 -3.66 -7.25
N ARG A 87 4.56 -2.94 -7.86
CA ARG A 87 4.03 -1.66 -7.36
C ARG A 87 3.35 -1.79 -5.99
N ASP A 88 2.63 -2.89 -5.72
CA ASP A 88 2.04 -3.14 -4.40
C ASP A 88 3.11 -3.32 -3.32
N ILE A 89 4.20 -4.02 -3.63
CA ILE A 89 5.34 -4.16 -2.73
C ILE A 89 5.98 -2.79 -2.47
N ALA A 90 6.23 -2.01 -3.53
CA ALA A 90 6.78 -0.66 -3.45
C ALA A 90 5.96 0.24 -2.53
N ARG A 91 4.63 0.28 -2.70
CA ARG A 91 3.72 1.07 -1.84
C ARG A 91 3.85 0.69 -0.36
N ARG A 92 3.94 -0.61 -0.05
CA ARG A 92 4.10 -1.08 1.34
C ARG A 92 5.46 -0.72 1.93
N LEU A 93 6.53 -0.79 1.14
CA LEU A 93 7.88 -0.38 1.55
C LEU A 93 7.93 1.12 1.80
N TYR A 94 7.42 1.92 0.87
CA TYR A 94 7.37 3.37 1.00
C TYR A 94 6.55 3.82 2.21
N ALA A 95 5.39 3.19 2.45
CA ALA A 95 4.55 3.48 3.61
C ALA A 95 5.29 3.28 4.95
N LYS A 96 6.19 2.28 5.03
CA LYS A 96 7.01 1.99 6.21
C LYS A 96 8.29 2.83 6.31
N SER A 97 8.68 3.52 5.25
CA SER A 97 9.88 4.35 5.21
C SER A 97 9.65 5.73 5.85
N ASN A 98 10.75 6.44 6.10
CA ASN A 98 10.73 7.83 6.58
C ASN A 98 10.63 8.86 5.44
N LYS A 99 10.47 8.43 4.18
CA LYS A 99 10.30 9.36 3.05
C LYS A 99 9.01 10.18 3.17
N PRO A 100 8.99 11.42 2.64
CA PRO A 100 7.83 12.31 2.71
C PRO A 100 6.57 11.70 2.10
N LYS A 101 5.42 11.86 2.75
CA LYS A 101 4.11 11.36 2.29
C LYS A 101 3.36 12.45 1.52
N GLN A 102 4.04 13.07 0.57
CA GLN A 102 3.53 14.15 -0.29
C GLN A 102 4.26 14.13 -1.63
N CYS A 103 3.71 14.83 -2.62
CA CYS A 103 4.35 14.98 -3.92
C CYS A 103 5.72 15.67 -3.78
N ALA A 104 6.79 15.01 -4.25
CA ALA A 104 8.14 15.54 -4.17
C ALA A 104 8.34 16.78 -5.05
N ASN A 105 7.57 16.90 -6.16
CA ASN A 105 7.67 18.05 -7.06
C ASN A 105 6.90 19.28 -6.57
N CYS A 106 5.61 19.15 -6.28
CA CYS A 106 4.74 20.31 -5.99
C CYS A 106 4.27 20.38 -4.53
N GLY A 107 4.66 19.44 -3.66
CA GLY A 107 4.27 19.43 -2.24
C GLY A 107 2.82 19.03 -1.96
N TYR A 108 2.01 18.68 -2.98
CA TYR A 108 0.62 18.27 -2.77
C TYR A 108 0.54 17.00 -1.90
N ASN A 109 -0.26 17.05 -0.83
CA ASN A 109 -0.29 16.03 0.23
C ASN A 109 -1.65 15.33 0.44
N LYS A 110 -2.64 15.61 -0.40
CA LYS A 110 -3.98 14.99 -0.26
C LYS A 110 -4.06 13.61 -0.89
N HIS A 111 -3.42 13.45 -2.05
CA HIS A 111 -3.32 12.19 -2.75
C HIS A 111 -1.98 12.11 -3.48
N TYR A 112 -1.28 11.00 -3.35
CA TYR A 112 -0.01 10.76 -4.04
C TYR A 112 0.10 9.27 -4.42
N GLU A 113 0.87 9.01 -5.43
CA GLU A 113 1.20 7.70 -5.96
C GLU A 113 2.69 7.43 -5.77
N ILE A 114 3.05 6.15 -5.61
CA ILE A 114 4.46 5.76 -5.50
C ILE A 114 4.95 5.32 -6.86
N CYS A 115 5.92 6.07 -7.38
CA CYS A 115 6.51 5.89 -8.69
C CYS A 115 7.92 5.31 -8.56
N HIS A 116 8.34 4.56 -9.58
CA HIS A 116 9.73 4.14 -9.73
C HIS A 116 10.47 5.18 -10.56
N ILE A 117 11.58 5.72 -10.04
CA ILE A 117 12.45 6.68 -10.77
C ILE A 117 13.03 6.00 -12.00
N LYS A 118 13.61 4.81 -11.83
CA LYS A 118 13.97 3.92 -12.93
C LYS A 118 12.79 2.97 -13.19
N PRO A 119 12.14 3.04 -14.36
CA PRO A 119 10.94 2.25 -14.65
C PRO A 119 11.15 0.73 -14.51
N ILE A 120 10.12 0.00 -14.09
CA ILE A 120 10.18 -1.46 -13.84
C ILE A 120 10.64 -2.21 -15.09
N GLU A 121 10.10 -1.84 -16.25
CA GLU A 121 10.36 -2.48 -17.54
C GLU A 121 11.79 -2.31 -18.06
N THR A 122 12.55 -1.36 -17.52
CA THR A 122 13.97 -1.14 -17.92
C THR A 122 14.95 -2.05 -17.18
N HIS A 123 14.47 -2.84 -16.24
CA HIS A 123 15.28 -3.82 -15.52
C HIS A 123 15.34 -5.15 -16.27
N SER A 124 16.49 -5.85 -16.19
CA SER A 124 16.64 -7.19 -16.74
C SER A 124 15.84 -8.22 -15.93
N ASP A 125 15.53 -9.35 -16.56
CA ASP A 125 14.79 -10.45 -15.93
C ASP A 125 15.49 -11.03 -14.69
N ASP A 126 16.80 -10.96 -14.62
CA ASP A 126 17.59 -11.43 -13.48
C ASP A 126 17.63 -10.44 -12.31
N THR A 127 17.07 -9.23 -12.49
CA THR A 127 17.08 -8.22 -11.43
C THR A 127 16.18 -8.64 -10.27
N PRO A 128 16.69 -8.70 -9.02
CA PRO A 128 15.86 -8.96 -7.85
C PRO A 128 14.80 -7.90 -7.65
N VAL A 129 13.60 -8.31 -7.21
CA VAL A 129 12.50 -7.38 -6.92
C VAL A 129 12.86 -6.36 -5.85
N SER A 130 13.74 -6.71 -4.91
CA SER A 130 14.26 -5.78 -3.90
C SER A 130 15.09 -4.65 -4.50
N VAL A 131 15.83 -4.90 -5.59
CA VAL A 131 16.60 -3.87 -6.29
C VAL A 131 15.68 -2.92 -7.07
N ILE A 132 14.66 -3.47 -7.75
CA ILE A 132 13.64 -2.66 -8.44
C ILE A 132 12.93 -1.75 -7.44
N ASN A 133 12.58 -2.29 -6.27
CA ASN A 133 11.89 -1.61 -5.19
C ASN A 133 12.85 -1.02 -4.12
N ASP A 134 14.11 -0.76 -4.47
CA ASP A 134 14.99 -0.02 -3.57
C ASP A 134 14.32 1.32 -3.21
N ILE A 135 14.39 1.69 -1.93
CA ILE A 135 13.74 2.91 -1.44
C ILE A 135 14.28 4.17 -2.12
N LYS A 136 15.53 4.13 -2.62
CA LYS A 136 16.13 5.20 -3.41
C LYS A 136 15.50 5.31 -4.80
N ASN A 137 14.98 4.20 -5.33
CA ASN A 137 14.27 4.16 -6.61
C ASN A 137 12.79 4.54 -6.50
N LEU A 138 12.28 4.83 -5.30
CA LEU A 138 10.88 5.11 -5.05
C LEU A 138 10.66 6.58 -4.65
N ILE A 139 9.66 7.21 -5.26
CA ILE A 139 9.29 8.60 -5.01
C ILE A 139 7.76 8.73 -4.96
N ALA A 140 7.27 9.67 -4.14
CA ALA A 140 5.86 10.03 -4.12
C ALA A 140 5.60 11.22 -5.06
N LEU A 141 4.66 11.08 -5.99
CA LEU A 141 4.18 12.14 -6.86
C LEU A 141 2.65 12.23 -6.80
N CYS A 142 2.09 13.43 -6.95
CA CYS A 142 0.66 13.55 -7.19
C CYS A 142 0.31 13.03 -8.60
N PRO A 143 -0.95 12.69 -8.91
CA PRO A 143 -1.32 12.15 -10.22
C PRO A 143 -0.89 13.01 -11.41
N ASN A 144 -0.94 14.34 -11.28
CA ASN A 144 -0.52 15.24 -12.34
C ASN A 144 0.99 15.18 -12.59
N CYS A 145 1.80 15.33 -11.53
CA CYS A 145 3.27 15.24 -11.65
C CYS A 145 3.73 13.84 -12.06
N HIS A 146 2.99 12.79 -11.66
CA HIS A 146 3.27 11.42 -12.11
C HIS A 146 3.02 11.29 -13.62
N TRP A 147 1.88 11.79 -14.11
CA TRP A 147 1.58 11.81 -15.52
C TRP A 147 2.62 12.58 -16.32
N GLU A 148 3.04 13.77 -15.84
CA GLU A 148 4.10 14.58 -16.47
C GLU A 148 5.42 13.81 -16.53
N ALA A 149 5.80 13.10 -15.47
CA ALA A 149 7.01 12.27 -15.43
C ALA A 149 6.94 11.12 -16.44
N ASP A 150 5.80 10.42 -16.53
CA ASP A 150 5.61 9.32 -17.48
C ASP A 150 5.64 9.79 -18.95
N HIS A 151 5.35 11.08 -19.21
CA HIS A 151 5.37 11.68 -20.56
C HIS A 151 6.64 12.50 -20.86
N GLY A 152 7.65 12.43 -19.99
CA GLY A 152 8.91 13.16 -20.18
C GLY A 152 8.80 14.69 -20.07
N LEU A 153 7.74 15.18 -19.42
CA LEU A 153 7.53 16.60 -19.15
C LEU A 153 8.07 17.01 -17.76
N LEU A 154 8.46 16.07 -16.94
CA LEU A 154 9.03 16.28 -15.62
C LEU A 154 10.25 15.37 -15.43
N ASP A 155 11.43 15.97 -15.29
CA ASP A 155 12.65 15.24 -14.99
C ASP A 155 12.80 14.96 -13.50
N PHE A 156 13.28 13.75 -13.17
CA PHE A 156 13.60 13.38 -11.80
C PHE A 156 14.89 14.07 -11.35
N LYS A 157 14.80 14.95 -10.36
CA LYS A 157 15.93 15.67 -9.78
C LYS A 157 16.85 14.70 -9.02
N GLU A 158 18.16 14.99 -9.03
CA GLU A 158 19.15 14.17 -8.31
C GLU A 158 18.85 14.08 -6.81
N GLU A 159 18.34 15.14 -6.19
CA GLU A 159 17.97 15.19 -4.77
C GLU A 159 16.80 14.26 -4.38
N TRP A 160 16.09 13.70 -5.36
CA TRP A 160 14.98 12.77 -5.13
C TRP A 160 15.41 11.30 -5.11
N LYS A 161 16.63 11.01 -5.58
CA LYS A 161 17.23 9.67 -5.66
C LYS A 161 17.94 9.24 -4.33
#